data_5a05fcd3b6f14a024d66f17dcef1d6cb
#
_entry.id   5a05fcd3b6f14a024d66f17dcef1d6cb
#
_cell.length_a   1.000
_cell.length_b   1.000
_cell.length_c   1.000
_cell.angle_alpha   90.00
_cell.angle_beta   90.00
_cell.angle_gamma   90.00
#
_symmetry.space_group_name_H-M   'P 1'
#
loop_
_entity.id
_entity.type
_entity.pdbx_description
1 polymer ?
#
loop_
_entity_poly.entity_id
_entity_poly.type
_entity_poly.pdbx_seq_one_letter_code
_entity_poly.pdbx_strand_id
1 'polypeptide(L)'
;YSSDTYLLEPGAGVKITSIVKYKMDIANALNVPAVTIDTNLYIHLGRAYVKIDAPKQGDKILNFSAEHIEGRRIPIGMDNFNNLVVWDLNNHATPHTLVCGATGSGKSVCIRSTIEAAKLMGVSDIVVFDPKYEFCHVDGIEVYNDIEEIEEKMAKLVEDMQAAAKGKYKKDVLIIFDEFADAVQTARSGKELEVREEVITGYYANGRPKKEKQVVRVDKSLEENLKILLQKGRSLGYRIMAATQRASVQVITGDAKVNFPVQICFRVPKALDSKVVLDEEGAEALSGAGDGLMRSPEYQNQLVRFQGFYYGS
;
A
#
# COMPACT_ATOMS: atom_id res chain seq x y z
N TYR A 1 10.31 3.98 -19.51
CA TYR A 1 9.68 5.19 -18.98
C TYR A 1 10.66 6.00 -18.11
N SER A 2 10.80 5.71 -16.84
CA SER A 2 11.68 6.46 -15.92
C SER A 2 13.12 5.94 -15.89
N SER A 3 13.39 4.76 -16.43
CA SER A 3 14.70 4.15 -16.44
C SER A 3 14.97 3.35 -17.71
N ASP A 4 16.27 3.21 -18.02
CA ASP A 4 16.76 2.25 -19.00
C ASP A 4 17.22 0.99 -18.26
N THR A 5 16.84 -0.19 -18.77
CA THR A 5 17.23 -1.47 -18.20
C THR A 5 18.34 -2.10 -19.06
N TYR A 6 19.46 -2.40 -18.43
CA TYR A 6 20.57 -3.14 -19.04
C TYR A 6 20.56 -4.57 -18.51
N LEU A 7 20.66 -5.52 -19.44
CA LEU A 7 20.76 -6.95 -19.12
C LEU A 7 22.22 -7.38 -19.26
N LEU A 8 22.86 -7.64 -18.13
CA LEU A 8 24.24 -8.09 -18.08
C LEU A 8 24.27 -9.62 -17.95
N GLU A 9 24.83 -10.31 -18.95
CA GLU A 9 25.08 -11.76 -18.86
C GLU A 9 26.34 -11.99 -18.04
N PRO A 10 26.23 -12.57 -16.82
CA PRO A 10 27.42 -12.81 -15.99
C PRO A 10 28.27 -13.91 -16.58
N GLY A 11 29.57 -13.69 -16.67
CA GLY A 11 30.51 -14.73 -17.08
C GLY A 11 30.51 -15.92 -16.12
N ALA A 12 30.93 -17.08 -16.59
CA ALA A 12 31.01 -18.29 -15.78
C ALA A 12 31.83 -18.06 -14.50
N GLY A 13 31.26 -18.36 -13.34
CA GLY A 13 31.87 -18.21 -12.02
C GLY A 13 31.81 -16.80 -11.41
N VAL A 14 31.24 -15.82 -12.09
CA VAL A 14 31.01 -14.47 -11.53
C VAL A 14 29.86 -14.49 -10.55
N LYS A 15 30.11 -14.04 -9.31
CA LYS A 15 29.05 -13.90 -8.30
C LYS A 15 28.33 -12.57 -8.51
N ILE A 16 26.98 -12.57 -8.46
CA ILE A 16 26.15 -11.34 -8.55
C ILE A 16 26.55 -10.32 -7.48
N THR A 17 26.85 -10.79 -6.27
CA THR A 17 27.32 -9.92 -5.17
C THR A 17 28.60 -9.17 -5.50
N SER A 18 29.44 -9.69 -6.41
CA SER A 18 30.61 -8.99 -6.91
C SER A 18 30.24 -7.84 -7.86
N ILE A 19 29.19 -8.02 -8.67
CA ILE A 19 28.68 -6.97 -9.58
C ILE A 19 28.09 -5.82 -8.77
N VAL A 20 27.35 -6.11 -7.70
CA VAL A 20 26.76 -5.09 -6.82
C VAL A 20 27.80 -4.15 -6.21
N LYS A 21 29.03 -4.65 -5.95
CA LYS A 21 30.13 -3.81 -5.45
C LYS A 21 30.54 -2.69 -6.41
N TYR A 22 30.32 -2.88 -7.71
CA TYR A 22 30.63 -1.89 -8.75
C TYR A 22 29.47 -0.94 -9.07
N LYS A 23 28.43 -0.91 -8.23
CA LYS A 23 27.24 -0.06 -8.42
C LYS A 23 27.59 1.40 -8.73
N MET A 24 28.55 1.98 -7.99
CA MET A 24 28.98 3.35 -8.19
C MET A 24 29.77 3.53 -9.51
N ASP A 25 30.62 2.57 -9.85
CA ASP A 25 31.41 2.64 -11.08
C ASP A 25 30.50 2.52 -12.31
N ILE A 26 29.48 1.66 -12.24
CA ILE A 26 28.46 1.50 -13.28
C ILE A 26 27.65 2.80 -13.42
N ALA A 27 27.21 3.40 -12.30
CA ALA A 27 26.49 4.66 -12.33
C ALA A 27 27.31 5.78 -12.96
N ASN A 28 28.60 5.88 -12.61
CA ASN A 28 29.51 6.84 -13.19
C ASN A 28 29.72 6.59 -14.70
N ALA A 29 29.91 5.33 -15.11
CA ALA A 29 30.09 4.97 -16.51
C ALA A 29 28.85 5.29 -17.37
N LEU A 30 27.64 5.18 -16.79
CA LEU A 30 26.36 5.53 -17.42
C LEU A 30 26.00 7.01 -17.28
N ASN A 31 26.83 7.80 -16.57
CA ASN A 31 26.61 9.22 -16.28
C ASN A 31 25.23 9.49 -15.61
N VAL A 32 24.87 8.64 -14.65
CA VAL A 32 23.63 8.74 -13.86
C VAL A 32 23.95 8.86 -12.37
N PRO A 33 23.04 9.45 -11.55
CA PRO A 33 23.28 9.62 -10.12
C PRO A 33 23.43 8.31 -9.35
N ALA A 34 22.68 7.27 -9.77
CA ALA A 34 22.71 5.95 -9.17
C ALA A 34 22.10 4.92 -10.13
N VAL A 35 22.38 3.63 -9.91
CA VAL A 35 21.72 2.51 -10.59
C VAL A 35 21.14 1.56 -9.58
N THR A 36 20.10 0.82 -9.96
CA THR A 36 19.57 -0.31 -9.19
C THR A 36 20.05 -1.61 -9.84
N ILE A 37 20.64 -2.50 -9.05
CA ILE A 37 21.09 -3.81 -9.53
C ILE A 37 20.26 -4.87 -8.83
N ASP A 38 19.49 -5.63 -9.62
CA ASP A 38 18.72 -6.75 -9.09
C ASP A 38 19.67 -7.88 -8.68
N THR A 39 19.51 -8.35 -7.44
CA THR A 39 20.33 -9.46 -6.92
C THR A 39 19.83 -10.82 -7.38
N ASN A 40 18.65 -10.88 -7.96
CA ASN A 40 18.09 -12.09 -8.56
C ASN A 40 18.38 -12.12 -10.06
N LEU A 41 18.58 -13.32 -10.59
CA LEU A 41 18.77 -13.49 -12.03
C LEU A 41 17.45 -13.31 -12.77
N TYR A 42 17.47 -12.44 -13.75
CA TYR A 42 16.37 -12.26 -14.69
C TYR A 42 16.51 -13.23 -15.87
N ILE A 43 15.50 -14.05 -16.11
CA ILE A 43 15.51 -15.01 -17.23
C ILE A 43 14.84 -14.36 -18.43
N HIS A 44 15.61 -14.23 -19.52
CA HIS A 44 15.13 -13.71 -20.80
C HIS A 44 15.59 -14.62 -21.93
N LEU A 45 14.67 -15.08 -22.78
CA LEU A 45 14.94 -15.99 -23.89
C LEU A 45 15.77 -17.23 -23.48
N GLY A 46 15.51 -17.78 -22.29
CA GLY A 46 16.19 -18.97 -21.76
C GLY A 46 17.60 -18.71 -21.23
N ARG A 47 18.05 -17.45 -21.13
CA ARG A 47 19.33 -17.06 -20.54
C ARG A 47 19.13 -16.28 -19.25
N ALA A 48 20.10 -16.34 -18.36
CA ALA A 48 20.09 -15.67 -17.07
C ALA A 48 20.92 -14.38 -17.13
N TYR A 49 20.33 -13.27 -16.72
CA TYR A 49 20.93 -11.94 -16.72
C TYR A 49 20.85 -11.30 -15.33
N VAL A 50 21.83 -10.45 -15.02
CA VAL A 50 21.71 -9.46 -13.95
C VAL A 50 21.06 -8.21 -14.53
N LYS A 51 19.95 -7.79 -13.96
CA LYS A 51 19.22 -6.60 -14.39
C LYS A 51 19.78 -5.36 -13.69
N ILE A 52 20.16 -4.35 -14.48
CA ILE A 52 20.67 -3.07 -14.00
C ILE A 52 19.77 -1.98 -14.54
N ASP A 53 19.05 -1.28 -13.65
CA ASP A 53 18.18 -0.16 -14.01
C ASP A 53 18.89 1.17 -13.73
N ALA A 54 19.02 2.01 -14.75
CA ALA A 54 19.57 3.34 -14.69
C ALA A 54 18.46 4.38 -14.89
N PRO A 55 18.36 5.44 -14.06
CA PRO A 55 17.35 6.47 -14.23
C PRO A 55 17.53 7.20 -15.56
N LYS A 56 16.43 7.46 -16.24
CA LYS A 56 16.39 8.17 -17.52
C LYS A 56 16.10 9.64 -17.29
N GLN A 57 16.79 10.51 -17.99
CA GLN A 57 16.44 11.93 -17.99
C GLN A 57 15.29 12.17 -18.99
N GLY A 58 14.17 12.67 -18.49
CA GLY A 58 13.01 13.07 -19.29
C GLY A 58 11.69 12.57 -18.71
N ASP A 59 10.80 13.52 -18.44
CA ASP A 59 9.49 13.25 -17.84
C ASP A 59 8.51 12.74 -18.91
N LYS A 60 8.38 11.43 -19.05
CA LYS A 60 7.23 10.86 -19.73
C LYS A 60 6.15 10.54 -18.70
N ILE A 61 5.15 11.41 -18.63
CA ILE A 61 3.94 11.15 -17.86
C ILE A 61 3.21 9.98 -18.49
N LEU A 62 3.03 8.91 -17.71
CA LEU A 62 2.27 7.75 -18.11
C LEU A 62 0.83 7.94 -17.62
N ASN A 63 -0.06 8.41 -18.49
CA ASN A 63 -1.44 8.67 -18.13
C ASN A 63 -2.21 7.37 -17.88
N PHE A 64 -3.00 7.34 -16.81
CA PHE A 64 -3.96 6.29 -16.54
C PHE A 64 -5.08 6.30 -17.61
N SER A 65 -5.45 5.13 -18.09
CA SER A 65 -6.59 4.94 -19.00
C SER A 65 -7.37 3.70 -18.58
N ALA A 66 -8.68 3.69 -18.81
CA ALA A 66 -9.54 2.54 -18.57
C ALA A 66 -9.09 1.30 -19.39
N GLU A 67 -8.38 1.48 -20.49
CA GLU A 67 -7.82 0.39 -21.31
C GLU A 67 -6.76 -0.44 -20.57
N HIS A 68 -6.16 0.10 -19.51
CA HIS A 68 -5.22 -0.63 -18.68
C HIS A 68 -5.90 -1.59 -17.68
N ILE A 69 -7.25 -1.57 -17.59
CA ILE A 69 -7.99 -2.41 -16.67
C ILE A 69 -8.29 -3.75 -17.32
N GLU A 70 -7.77 -4.82 -16.74
CA GLU A 70 -7.99 -6.19 -17.16
C GLU A 70 -8.69 -6.99 -16.04
N GLY A 71 -10.00 -7.15 -16.12
CA GLY A 71 -10.78 -7.87 -15.13
C GLY A 71 -10.75 -7.19 -13.75
N ARG A 72 -10.25 -7.86 -12.72
CA ARG A 72 -10.15 -7.33 -11.34
C ARG A 72 -8.71 -6.98 -10.94
N ARG A 73 -7.91 -6.53 -11.89
CA ARG A 73 -6.51 -6.19 -11.74
C ARG A 73 -6.34 -4.67 -11.76
N ILE A 74 -5.97 -4.10 -10.62
CA ILE A 74 -5.67 -2.66 -10.48
C ILE A 74 -4.34 -2.38 -11.19
N PRO A 75 -4.32 -1.53 -12.22
CA PRO A 75 -3.09 -1.14 -12.91
C PRO A 75 -2.31 -0.15 -12.04
N ILE A 76 -1.10 -0.52 -11.64
CA ILE A 76 -0.21 0.31 -10.84
C ILE A 76 0.72 1.15 -11.73
N GLY A 77 1.20 0.57 -12.82
CA GLY A 77 2.11 1.23 -13.75
C GLY A 77 2.58 0.30 -14.86
N MET A 78 3.63 0.73 -15.55
CA MET A 78 4.29 -0.06 -16.60
C MET A 78 5.76 -0.29 -16.22
N ASP A 79 6.26 -1.50 -16.45
CA ASP A 79 7.68 -1.79 -16.32
C ASP A 79 8.49 -1.26 -17.50
N ASN A 80 9.82 -1.41 -17.45
CA ASN A 80 10.71 -0.95 -18.51
C ASN A 80 10.61 -1.76 -19.82
N PHE A 81 9.88 -2.88 -19.80
CA PHE A 81 9.62 -3.73 -20.97
C PHE A 81 8.20 -3.53 -21.54
N ASN A 82 7.49 -2.50 -21.08
CA ASN A 82 6.09 -2.20 -21.40
C ASN A 82 5.10 -3.28 -20.96
N ASN A 83 5.43 -4.05 -19.91
CA ASN A 83 4.45 -4.91 -19.27
C ASN A 83 3.67 -4.14 -18.22
N LEU A 84 2.38 -4.44 -18.12
CA LEU A 84 1.52 -3.86 -17.10
C LEU A 84 1.88 -4.43 -15.71
N VAL A 85 2.15 -3.55 -14.77
CA VAL A 85 2.35 -3.90 -13.36
C VAL A 85 1.03 -3.72 -12.63
N VAL A 86 0.55 -4.77 -11.97
CA VAL A 86 -0.81 -4.82 -11.44
C VAL A 86 -0.87 -5.33 -10.00
N TRP A 87 -1.96 -4.99 -9.32
CA TRP A 87 -2.42 -5.64 -8.10
C TRP A 87 -3.74 -6.36 -8.38
N ASP A 88 -3.72 -7.68 -8.35
CA ASP A 88 -4.90 -8.51 -8.65
C ASP A 88 -5.76 -8.71 -7.39
N LEU A 89 -6.97 -8.13 -7.38
CA LEU A 89 -7.92 -8.25 -6.29
C LEU A 89 -8.51 -9.65 -6.14
N ASN A 90 -8.48 -10.48 -7.20
CA ASN A 90 -8.95 -11.86 -7.16
C ASN A 90 -7.88 -12.85 -6.68
N ASN A 91 -6.61 -12.45 -6.74
CA ASN A 91 -5.52 -13.32 -6.34
C ASN A 91 -5.49 -13.46 -4.81
N HIS A 92 -5.73 -14.67 -4.32
CA HIS A 92 -5.69 -14.96 -2.89
C HIS A 92 -4.29 -14.85 -2.26
N ALA A 93 -3.24 -14.87 -3.05
CA ALA A 93 -1.88 -14.67 -2.57
C ALA A 93 -1.53 -13.18 -2.38
N THR A 94 -2.31 -12.26 -2.96
CA THR A 94 -2.07 -10.81 -2.96
C THR A 94 -3.24 -10.01 -2.37
N PRO A 95 -3.78 -10.37 -1.18
CA PRO A 95 -5.00 -9.77 -0.67
C PRO A 95 -4.86 -8.29 -0.30
N HIS A 96 -3.68 -7.89 0.18
CA HIS A 96 -3.43 -6.56 0.70
C HIS A 96 -2.12 -6.00 0.18
N THR A 97 -2.04 -4.70 0.04
CA THR A 97 -0.84 -4.00 -0.42
C THR A 97 -0.40 -2.91 0.56
N LEU A 98 0.91 -2.81 0.75
CA LEU A 98 1.57 -1.73 1.47
C LEU A 98 2.20 -0.78 0.45
N VAL A 99 1.93 0.51 0.58
CA VAL A 99 2.52 1.55 -0.28
C VAL A 99 3.34 2.50 0.57
N CYS A 100 4.61 2.68 0.21
CA CYS A 100 5.49 3.62 0.89
C CYS A 100 6.13 4.60 -0.09
N GLY A 101 6.44 5.80 0.38
CA GLY A 101 7.15 6.79 -0.42
C GLY A 101 7.14 8.17 0.22
N ALA A 102 8.23 8.92 0.03
CA ALA A 102 8.35 10.30 0.51
C ALA A 102 7.37 11.24 -0.21
N THR A 103 7.19 12.44 0.32
CA THR A 103 6.41 13.50 -0.32
C THR A 103 6.92 13.76 -1.75
N GLY A 104 6.00 13.86 -2.72
CA GLY A 104 6.33 14.08 -4.12
C GLY A 104 6.88 12.84 -4.86
N SER A 105 6.93 11.67 -4.22
CA SER A 105 7.45 10.45 -4.84
C SER A 105 6.46 9.80 -5.82
N GLY A 106 5.15 10.07 -5.70
CA GLY A 106 4.08 9.46 -6.51
C GLY A 106 3.06 8.65 -5.71
N LYS A 107 3.23 8.51 -4.37
CA LYS A 107 2.34 7.74 -3.49
C LYS A 107 0.87 8.14 -3.64
N SER A 108 0.52 9.41 -3.44
CA SER A 108 -0.87 9.90 -3.50
C SER A 108 -1.47 9.79 -4.90
N VAL A 109 -0.65 9.92 -5.94
CA VAL A 109 -1.08 9.70 -7.33
C VAL A 109 -1.42 8.24 -7.57
N CYS A 110 -0.62 7.30 -7.05
CA CYS A 110 -0.90 5.86 -7.11
C CYS A 110 -2.21 5.52 -6.38
N ILE A 111 -2.47 6.13 -5.22
CA ILE A 111 -3.73 5.96 -4.50
C ILE A 111 -4.92 6.45 -5.34
N ARG A 112 -4.82 7.64 -5.95
CA ARG A 112 -5.87 8.20 -6.82
C ARG A 112 -6.16 7.31 -8.03
N SER A 113 -5.13 6.83 -8.73
CA SER A 113 -5.30 5.92 -9.85
C SER A 113 -5.91 4.58 -9.42
N THR A 114 -5.57 4.09 -8.20
CA THR A 114 -6.18 2.89 -7.61
C THR A 114 -7.67 3.08 -7.33
N ILE A 115 -8.05 4.22 -6.74
CA ILE A 115 -9.46 4.56 -6.48
C ILE A 115 -10.25 4.58 -7.80
N GLU A 116 -9.72 5.27 -8.80
CA GLU A 116 -10.39 5.37 -10.10
C GLU A 116 -10.51 4.01 -10.79
N ALA A 117 -9.45 3.21 -10.77
CA ALA A 117 -9.51 1.85 -11.30
C ALA A 117 -10.56 1.00 -10.57
N ALA A 118 -10.65 1.08 -9.25
CA ALA A 118 -11.63 0.36 -8.44
C ALA A 118 -13.07 0.79 -8.77
N LYS A 119 -13.32 2.08 -8.97
CA LYS A 119 -14.62 2.62 -9.41
C LYS A 119 -15.00 2.06 -10.79
N LEU A 120 -14.09 2.13 -11.75
CA LEU A 120 -14.30 1.62 -13.11
C LEU A 120 -14.52 0.10 -13.15
N MET A 121 -13.89 -0.65 -12.24
CA MET A 121 -14.12 -2.08 -12.08
C MET A 121 -15.43 -2.43 -11.35
N GLY A 122 -16.15 -1.44 -10.83
CA GLY A 122 -17.40 -1.64 -10.08
C GLY A 122 -17.19 -2.30 -8.72
N VAL A 123 -16.11 -1.97 -8.00
CA VAL A 123 -15.94 -2.38 -6.60
C VAL A 123 -17.10 -1.79 -5.79
N SER A 124 -17.81 -2.64 -5.03
CA SER A 124 -19.08 -2.25 -4.40
C SER A 124 -18.91 -1.18 -3.33
N ASP A 125 -17.90 -1.34 -2.49
CA ASP A 125 -17.63 -0.43 -1.37
C ASP A 125 -16.18 0.04 -1.40
N ILE A 126 -15.94 1.34 -1.58
CA ILE A 126 -14.60 1.93 -1.51
C ILE A 126 -14.59 2.87 -0.32
N VAL A 127 -13.77 2.56 0.68
CA VAL A 127 -13.63 3.32 1.93
C VAL A 127 -12.22 3.88 2.00
N VAL A 128 -12.09 5.20 2.19
CA VAL A 128 -10.80 5.87 2.30
C VAL A 128 -10.66 6.49 3.69
N PHE A 129 -9.61 6.11 4.39
CA PHE A 129 -9.16 6.76 5.63
C PHE A 129 -8.03 7.72 5.28
N ASP A 130 -8.28 9.01 5.45
CA ASP A 130 -7.40 10.09 5.00
C ASP A 130 -7.22 11.17 6.08
N PRO A 131 -6.43 10.91 7.11
CA PRO A 131 -6.20 11.87 8.19
C PRO A 131 -5.45 13.15 7.74
N LYS A 132 -5.00 13.20 6.49
CA LYS A 132 -4.27 14.36 5.91
C LYS A 132 -5.11 15.21 4.97
N TYR A 133 -6.36 14.85 4.72
CA TYR A 133 -7.27 15.59 3.83
C TYR A 133 -6.79 15.69 2.37
N GLU A 134 -6.05 14.68 1.87
CA GLU A 134 -5.54 14.66 0.48
C GLU A 134 -6.61 14.20 -0.53
N PHE A 135 -7.67 13.51 -0.08
CA PHE A 135 -8.68 12.85 -0.91
C PHE A 135 -10.12 13.37 -0.71
N CYS A 136 -10.31 14.50 -0.04
CA CYS A 136 -11.64 15.04 0.33
C CYS A 136 -12.56 15.34 -0.87
N HIS A 137 -12.06 15.41 -2.08
CA HIS A 137 -12.81 15.81 -3.28
C HIS A 137 -13.01 14.67 -4.29
N VAL A 138 -12.91 13.41 -3.84
CA VAL A 138 -13.13 12.27 -4.74
C VAL A 138 -14.59 11.83 -4.65
N ASP A 139 -15.36 12.09 -5.71
CA ASP A 139 -16.79 11.75 -5.76
C ASP A 139 -17.03 10.24 -5.77
N GLY A 140 -18.12 9.83 -5.12
CA GLY A 140 -18.63 8.46 -5.18
C GLY A 140 -17.89 7.46 -4.29
N ILE A 141 -17.14 7.94 -3.30
CA ILE A 141 -16.48 7.11 -2.28
C ILE A 141 -16.76 7.65 -0.87
N GLU A 142 -16.62 6.79 0.14
CA GLU A 142 -16.68 7.21 1.54
C GLU A 142 -15.30 7.62 2.01
N VAL A 143 -15.12 8.87 2.44
CA VAL A 143 -13.84 9.39 2.98
C VAL A 143 -14.02 9.79 4.43
N TYR A 144 -13.13 9.31 5.29
CA TYR A 144 -13.08 9.60 6.73
C TYR A 144 -11.74 10.26 7.06
N ASN A 145 -11.79 11.44 7.67
CA ASN A 145 -10.60 12.24 7.96
C ASN A 145 -10.31 12.35 9.46
N ASP A 146 -11.33 12.34 10.29
CA ASP A 146 -11.19 12.40 11.73
C ASP A 146 -10.82 11.05 12.33
N ILE A 147 -9.90 11.03 13.30
CA ILE A 147 -9.43 9.79 13.93
C ILE A 147 -10.55 9.03 14.63
N GLU A 148 -11.47 9.73 15.29
CA GLU A 148 -12.61 9.10 15.98
C GLU A 148 -13.56 8.45 14.97
N GLU A 149 -13.86 9.15 13.88
CA GLU A 149 -14.67 8.60 12.77
C GLU A 149 -14.00 7.40 12.10
N ILE A 150 -12.66 7.45 11.91
CA ILE A 150 -11.87 6.35 11.37
C ILE A 150 -11.94 5.13 12.29
N GLU A 151 -11.80 5.31 13.61
CA GLU A 151 -11.91 4.23 14.59
C GLU A 151 -13.30 3.58 14.56
N GLU A 152 -14.36 4.39 14.58
CA GLU A 152 -15.75 3.90 14.51
C GLU A 152 -16.02 3.14 13.21
N LYS A 153 -15.62 3.71 12.07
CA LYS A 153 -15.81 3.04 10.77
C LYS A 153 -15.01 1.75 10.67
N MET A 154 -13.78 1.73 11.18
CA MET A 154 -12.94 0.52 11.20
C MET A 154 -13.57 -0.59 12.05
N ALA A 155 -14.12 -0.24 13.23
CA ALA A 155 -14.85 -1.18 14.09
C ALA A 155 -16.07 -1.74 13.35
N LYS A 156 -16.84 -0.87 12.67
CA LYS A 156 -17.99 -1.26 11.88
C LYS A 156 -17.65 -2.20 10.74
N LEU A 157 -16.53 -1.97 10.03
CA LEU A 157 -16.06 -2.87 8.98
C LEU A 157 -15.71 -4.26 9.52
N VAL A 158 -15.17 -4.35 10.75
CA VAL A 158 -14.92 -5.64 11.42
C VAL A 158 -16.23 -6.34 11.77
N GLU A 159 -17.22 -5.64 12.30
CA GLU A 159 -18.54 -6.19 12.59
C GLU A 159 -19.22 -6.72 11.32
N ASP A 160 -19.22 -5.93 10.25
CA ASP A 160 -19.79 -6.30 8.95
C ASP A 160 -19.09 -7.51 8.34
N MET A 161 -17.76 -7.59 8.46
CA MET A 161 -16.97 -8.76 8.06
C MET A 161 -17.38 -10.02 8.86
N GLN A 162 -17.55 -9.88 10.17
CA GLN A 162 -17.98 -11.00 11.03
C GLN A 162 -19.41 -11.44 10.71
N ALA A 163 -20.32 -10.50 10.42
CA ALA A 163 -21.67 -10.79 9.98
C ALA A 163 -21.67 -11.53 8.63
N ALA A 164 -20.83 -11.09 7.67
CA ALA A 164 -20.65 -11.78 6.40
C ALA A 164 -20.16 -13.22 6.58
N ALA A 165 -19.20 -13.44 7.49
CA ALA A 165 -18.71 -14.78 7.83
C ALA A 165 -19.82 -15.69 8.41
N LYS A 166 -20.64 -15.17 9.32
CA LYS A 166 -21.77 -15.90 9.90
C LYS A 166 -22.86 -16.18 8.86
N GLY A 167 -23.13 -15.21 7.99
CA GLY A 167 -24.11 -15.31 6.90
C GLY A 167 -23.61 -16.11 5.69
N LYS A 168 -22.33 -16.56 5.67
CA LYS A 168 -21.69 -17.29 4.59
C LYS A 168 -21.75 -16.59 3.22
N TYR A 169 -21.61 -15.26 3.20
CA TYR A 169 -21.52 -14.46 1.98
C TYR A 169 -20.22 -13.69 1.93
N LYS A 170 -19.87 -13.21 0.74
CA LYS A 170 -18.70 -12.37 0.55
C LYS A 170 -19.13 -10.94 0.28
N LYS A 171 -18.32 -10.02 0.70
CA LYS A 171 -18.40 -8.60 0.34
C LYS A 171 -17.39 -8.28 -0.77
N ASP A 172 -17.45 -7.09 -1.32
CA ASP A 172 -16.47 -6.57 -2.28
C ASP A 172 -16.08 -5.16 -1.81
N VAL A 173 -15.12 -5.13 -0.88
CA VAL A 173 -14.72 -3.91 -0.17
C VAL A 173 -13.25 -3.63 -0.41
N LEU A 174 -12.94 -2.44 -0.90
CA LEU A 174 -11.59 -1.89 -0.95
C LEU A 174 -11.43 -0.81 0.12
N ILE A 175 -10.53 -1.04 1.05
CA ILE A 175 -10.16 -0.08 2.09
C ILE A 175 -8.82 0.52 1.70
N ILE A 176 -8.75 1.84 1.62
CA ILE A 176 -7.53 2.59 1.41
C ILE A 176 -7.25 3.37 2.67
N PHE A 177 -6.09 3.18 3.28
CA PHE A 177 -5.71 3.86 4.49
C PHE A 177 -4.42 4.65 4.24
N ASP A 178 -4.58 5.94 3.92
CA ASP A 178 -3.42 6.81 3.77
C ASP A 178 -2.86 7.20 5.15
N GLU A 179 -1.56 7.24 5.24
CA GLU A 179 -0.78 7.52 6.46
C GLU A 179 -1.25 6.73 7.71
N PHE A 180 -1.53 5.43 7.48
CA PHE A 180 -2.02 4.54 8.55
C PHE A 180 -1.11 4.54 9.79
N ALA A 181 0.18 4.77 9.60
CA ALA A 181 1.19 4.82 10.65
C ALA A 181 0.93 5.92 11.68
N ASP A 182 0.69 7.13 11.18
CA ASP A 182 0.42 8.29 12.03
C ASP A 182 -0.95 8.15 12.71
N ALA A 183 -1.96 7.64 11.99
CA ALA A 183 -3.28 7.39 12.54
C ALA A 183 -3.24 6.37 13.70
N VAL A 184 -2.58 5.22 13.50
CA VAL A 184 -2.43 4.19 14.53
C VAL A 184 -1.65 4.72 15.73
N GLN A 185 -0.60 5.53 15.52
CA GLN A 185 0.17 6.12 16.60
C GLN A 185 -0.66 7.15 17.39
N THR A 186 -1.47 7.97 16.72
CA THR A 186 -2.35 8.95 17.34
C THR A 186 -3.45 8.27 18.14
N ALA A 187 -4.07 7.22 17.58
CA ALA A 187 -5.07 6.41 18.27
C ALA A 187 -4.51 5.66 19.49
N ARG A 188 -3.24 5.21 19.46
CA ARG A 188 -2.57 4.58 20.62
C ARG A 188 -2.37 5.52 21.80
N SER A 189 -2.30 6.82 21.57
CA SER A 189 -2.19 7.80 22.65
C SER A 189 -3.53 8.04 23.36
N GLY A 190 -4.64 7.61 22.76
CA GLY A 190 -5.98 7.52 23.36
C GLY A 190 -6.18 6.16 24.03
N LYS A 191 -6.63 6.15 25.28
CA LYS A 191 -6.96 4.94 26.06
C LYS A 191 -7.97 4.07 25.32
N GLU A 192 -8.08 2.78 25.73
CA GLU A 192 -9.20 1.89 25.39
C GLU A 192 -10.49 2.69 25.20
N LEU A 193 -11.09 2.60 24.02
CA LEU A 193 -12.32 3.33 23.67
C LEU A 193 -13.46 2.77 24.50
N GLU A 194 -13.63 3.31 25.70
CA GLU A 194 -14.81 3.08 26.51
C GLU A 194 -15.99 3.83 25.85
N VAL A 195 -16.80 3.12 25.11
CA VAL A 195 -18.07 3.69 24.65
C VAL A 195 -18.99 3.83 25.85
N ARG A 196 -19.24 5.07 26.27
CA ARG A 196 -20.10 5.40 27.39
C ARG A 196 -21.44 5.90 26.85
N GLU A 197 -22.50 5.12 27.08
CA GLU A 197 -23.88 5.56 26.79
C GLU A 197 -24.54 6.12 28.04
N GLU A 198 -25.43 7.10 27.86
CA GLU A 198 -26.28 7.59 28.93
C GLU A 198 -27.38 6.55 29.21
N VAL A 199 -27.25 5.87 30.33
CA VAL A 199 -28.25 4.89 30.79
C VAL A 199 -29.09 5.51 31.89
N ILE A 200 -30.42 5.30 31.84
CA ILE A 200 -31.33 5.73 32.91
C ILE A 200 -31.15 4.75 34.07
N THR A 201 -30.52 5.19 35.17
CA THR A 201 -30.26 4.39 36.37
C THR A 201 -31.38 4.53 37.42
N GLY A 202 -32.40 5.39 37.18
CA GLY A 202 -33.50 5.60 38.07
C GLY A 202 -34.23 6.91 37.79
N TYR A 203 -35.09 7.32 38.72
CA TYR A 203 -35.81 8.58 38.64
C TYR A 203 -35.66 9.37 39.95
N TYR A 204 -35.53 10.67 39.80
CA TYR A 204 -35.58 11.56 40.96
C TYR A 204 -37.01 11.62 41.54
N ALA A 205 -37.14 12.07 42.76
CA ALA A 205 -38.45 12.22 43.42
C ALA A 205 -39.46 13.13 42.65
N ASN A 206 -38.95 13.97 41.76
CA ASN A 206 -39.73 14.83 40.85
C ASN A 206 -40.07 14.18 39.49
N GLY A 207 -39.84 12.87 39.33
CA GLY A 207 -40.14 12.12 38.11
C GLY A 207 -39.16 12.30 36.96
N ARG A 208 -38.08 13.08 37.11
CA ARG A 208 -37.07 13.23 36.06
C ARG A 208 -36.14 12.01 36.03
N PRO A 209 -35.73 11.51 34.84
CA PRO A 209 -34.80 10.38 34.74
C PRO A 209 -33.44 10.78 35.25
N LYS A 210 -32.87 9.93 36.11
CA LYS A 210 -31.46 10.01 36.53
C LYS A 210 -30.62 9.28 35.49
N LYS A 211 -29.85 10.04 34.73
CA LYS A 211 -28.95 9.52 33.68
C LYS A 211 -27.54 9.42 34.20
N GLU A 212 -26.88 8.30 33.97
CA GLU A 212 -25.48 8.08 34.26
C GLU A 212 -24.79 7.56 33.01
N LYS A 213 -23.58 8.06 32.74
CA LYS A 213 -22.76 7.52 31.66
C LYS A 213 -22.14 6.20 32.15
N GLN A 214 -22.56 5.09 31.56
CA GLN A 214 -21.99 3.77 31.83
C GLN A 214 -21.22 3.27 30.63
N VAL A 215 -20.10 2.57 30.89
CA VAL A 215 -19.33 1.89 29.83
C VAL A 215 -20.16 0.71 29.34
N VAL A 216 -20.64 0.82 28.12
CA VAL A 216 -21.53 -0.19 27.51
C VAL A 216 -20.71 -1.23 26.76
N ARG A 217 -19.57 -0.82 26.20
CA ARG A 217 -18.61 -1.70 25.53
C ARG A 217 -17.21 -1.10 25.57
N VAL A 218 -16.21 -1.97 25.44
CA VAL A 218 -14.83 -1.57 25.19
C VAL A 218 -14.54 -1.95 23.73
N ASP A 219 -14.36 -0.96 22.87
CA ASP A 219 -14.00 -1.20 21.49
C ASP A 219 -12.51 -1.52 21.35
N LYS A 220 -12.21 -2.37 20.39
CA LYS A 220 -10.83 -2.68 20.04
C LYS A 220 -10.16 -1.45 19.44
N SER A 221 -8.87 -1.30 19.72
CA SER A 221 -8.07 -0.23 19.14
C SER A 221 -8.08 -0.27 17.62
N LEU A 222 -7.81 0.87 16.99
CA LEU A 222 -7.66 0.99 15.53
C LEU A 222 -6.67 -0.06 14.98
N GLU A 223 -5.55 -0.27 15.68
CA GLU A 223 -4.54 -1.27 15.30
C GLU A 223 -5.07 -2.69 15.35
N GLU A 224 -5.82 -3.06 16.40
CA GLU A 224 -6.42 -4.38 16.51
C GLU A 224 -7.46 -4.65 15.44
N ASN A 225 -8.31 -3.66 15.17
CA ASN A 225 -9.33 -3.76 14.12
C ASN A 225 -8.70 -3.91 12.73
N LEU A 226 -7.67 -3.10 12.42
CA LEU A 226 -6.90 -3.23 11.20
C LEU A 226 -6.26 -4.64 11.09
N LYS A 227 -5.63 -5.13 12.16
CA LYS A 227 -5.04 -6.46 12.19
C LYS A 227 -6.06 -7.56 11.94
N ILE A 228 -7.26 -7.45 12.51
CA ILE A 228 -8.34 -8.43 12.29
C ILE A 228 -8.78 -8.44 10.82
N LEU A 229 -8.95 -7.27 10.20
CA LEU A 229 -9.31 -7.15 8.78
C LEU A 229 -8.22 -7.73 7.87
N LEU A 230 -6.95 -7.42 8.13
CA LEU A 230 -5.82 -7.96 7.39
C LEU A 230 -5.74 -9.49 7.47
N GLN A 231 -5.95 -10.07 8.64
CA GLN A 231 -5.85 -11.52 8.84
C GLN A 231 -7.06 -12.30 8.32
N LYS A 232 -8.27 -11.75 8.45
CA LYS A 232 -9.52 -12.48 8.20
C LYS A 232 -10.30 -11.99 6.98
N GLY A 233 -10.05 -10.76 6.52
CA GLY A 233 -10.83 -10.12 5.47
C GLY A 233 -10.68 -10.74 4.09
N ARG A 234 -9.50 -11.33 3.80
CA ARG A 234 -9.18 -11.90 2.49
C ARG A 234 -10.26 -12.84 1.92
N SER A 235 -10.68 -13.82 2.70
CA SER A 235 -11.66 -14.83 2.28
C SER A 235 -13.07 -14.27 2.14
N LEU A 236 -13.33 -13.13 2.75
CA LEU A 236 -14.64 -12.47 2.81
C LEU A 236 -14.76 -11.27 1.83
N GLY A 237 -13.74 -11.06 0.99
CA GLY A 237 -13.76 -10.04 -0.07
C GLY A 237 -13.28 -8.66 0.36
N TYR A 238 -12.60 -8.54 1.51
CA TYR A 238 -11.96 -7.30 1.95
C TYR A 238 -10.54 -7.21 1.40
N ARG A 239 -10.21 -6.08 0.80
CA ARG A 239 -8.87 -5.73 0.28
C ARG A 239 -8.42 -4.44 0.93
N ILE A 240 -7.16 -4.36 1.31
CA ILE A 240 -6.61 -3.19 2.01
C ILE A 240 -5.37 -2.71 1.29
N MET A 241 -5.34 -1.43 0.96
CA MET A 241 -4.14 -0.68 0.59
C MET A 241 -3.79 0.24 1.75
N ALA A 242 -2.74 -0.09 2.48
CA ALA A 242 -2.22 0.77 3.54
C ALA A 242 -1.02 1.56 3.03
N ALA A 243 -1.05 2.88 3.20
CA ALA A 243 -0.01 3.76 2.73
C ALA A 243 0.64 4.54 3.86
N THR A 244 1.94 4.85 3.74
CA THR A 244 2.66 5.68 4.71
C THR A 244 3.86 6.37 4.07
N GLN A 245 4.22 7.53 4.59
CA GLN A 245 5.49 8.20 4.26
C GLN A 245 6.61 7.73 5.18
N ARG A 246 6.29 7.06 6.30
CA ARG A 246 7.26 6.62 7.32
C ARG A 246 7.58 5.14 7.19
N ALA A 247 8.64 4.83 6.47
CA ALA A 247 9.20 3.49 6.40
C ALA A 247 10.07 3.19 7.64
N SER A 248 9.45 2.96 8.80
CA SER A 248 10.19 2.62 10.02
C SER A 248 9.80 1.23 10.54
N VAL A 249 10.75 0.54 11.17
CA VAL A 249 10.52 -0.78 11.80
C VAL A 249 9.45 -0.72 12.90
N GLN A 250 9.28 0.44 13.54
CA GLN A 250 8.26 0.65 14.57
C GLN A 250 6.84 0.67 14.00
N VAL A 251 6.70 1.08 12.74
CA VAL A 251 5.43 1.21 12.02
C VAL A 251 5.16 -0.04 11.18
N ILE A 252 6.15 -0.47 10.41
CA ILE A 252 6.08 -1.64 9.56
C ILE A 252 6.85 -2.76 10.27
N THR A 253 6.22 -3.35 11.28
CA THR A 253 6.79 -4.51 11.99
C THR A 253 6.82 -5.74 11.09
N GLY A 254 7.69 -6.71 11.40
CA GLY A 254 7.72 -7.97 10.64
C GLY A 254 6.35 -8.65 10.58
N ASP A 255 5.60 -8.66 11.68
CA ASP A 255 4.25 -9.23 11.76
C ASP A 255 3.23 -8.45 10.90
N ALA A 256 3.33 -7.12 10.84
CA ALA A 256 2.49 -6.31 9.97
C ALA A 256 2.79 -6.60 8.49
N LYS A 257 4.07 -6.71 8.16
CA LYS A 257 4.54 -6.94 6.78
C LYS A 257 4.06 -8.26 6.18
N VAL A 258 3.97 -9.32 6.99
CA VAL A 258 3.44 -10.63 6.58
C VAL A 258 2.00 -10.53 6.06
N ASN A 259 1.22 -9.56 6.55
CA ASN A 259 -0.14 -9.32 6.10
C ASN A 259 -0.23 -8.49 4.81
N PHE A 260 0.88 -7.92 4.34
CA PHE A 260 0.97 -7.15 3.11
C PHE A 260 1.91 -7.85 2.11
N PRO A 261 1.46 -8.91 1.44
CA PRO A 261 2.28 -9.65 0.49
C PRO A 261 2.67 -8.84 -0.75
N VAL A 262 1.89 -7.80 -1.08
CA VAL A 262 2.24 -6.82 -2.11
C VAL A 262 2.85 -5.60 -1.43
N GLN A 263 4.03 -5.23 -1.86
CA GLN A 263 4.78 -4.09 -1.34
C GLN A 263 5.18 -3.18 -2.49
N ILE A 264 4.75 -1.93 -2.43
CA ILE A 264 5.06 -0.89 -3.40
C ILE A 264 5.86 0.18 -2.68
N CYS A 265 7.05 0.49 -3.18
CA CYS A 265 7.90 1.52 -2.63
C CYS A 265 8.29 2.52 -3.72
N PHE A 266 7.77 3.71 -3.62
CA PHE A 266 8.26 4.88 -4.35
C PHE A 266 9.53 5.41 -3.69
N ARG A 267 10.12 6.47 -4.26
CA ARG A 267 11.35 7.05 -3.73
C ARG A 267 11.26 7.30 -2.23
N VAL A 268 12.29 6.84 -1.51
CA VAL A 268 12.49 7.06 -0.06
C VAL A 268 13.84 7.73 0.18
N PRO A 269 14.05 8.42 1.33
CA PRO A 269 15.29 9.15 1.60
C PRO A 269 16.52 8.26 1.82
N LYS A 270 16.35 7.07 2.38
CA LYS A 270 17.45 6.21 2.85
C LYS A 270 17.29 4.77 2.38
N ALA A 271 18.42 4.09 2.14
CA ALA A 271 18.46 2.66 1.83
C ALA A 271 17.82 1.79 2.94
N LEU A 272 17.93 2.22 4.20
CA LEU A 272 17.27 1.53 5.31
C LEU A 272 15.74 1.56 5.17
N ASP A 273 15.17 2.67 4.71
CA ASP A 273 13.72 2.80 4.49
C ASP A 273 13.26 1.83 3.39
N SER A 274 14.06 1.68 2.31
CA SER A 274 13.82 0.68 1.27
C SER A 274 13.82 -0.74 1.83
N LYS A 275 14.83 -1.09 2.64
CA LYS A 275 14.90 -2.41 3.29
C LYS A 275 13.73 -2.70 4.21
N VAL A 276 13.24 -1.72 4.94
CA VAL A 276 12.07 -1.90 5.82
C VAL A 276 10.84 -2.29 5.02
N VAL A 277 10.64 -1.72 3.83
CA VAL A 277 9.48 -2.01 2.99
C VAL A 277 9.69 -3.25 2.13
N LEU A 278 10.81 -3.32 1.40
CA LEU A 278 11.05 -4.28 0.32
C LEU A 278 12.01 -5.43 0.69
N ASP A 279 12.61 -5.44 1.89
CA ASP A 279 13.74 -6.30 2.30
C ASP A 279 15.04 -6.07 1.51
N GLU A 280 15.02 -5.12 0.57
CA GLU A 280 16.14 -4.80 -0.31
C GLU A 280 16.33 -3.28 -0.44
N GLU A 281 17.55 -2.86 -0.74
CA GLU A 281 17.86 -1.48 -1.12
C GLU A 281 17.42 -1.23 -2.57
N GLY A 282 17.24 0.04 -2.93
CA GLY A 282 16.96 0.45 -4.31
C GLY A 282 15.95 1.58 -4.43
N ALA A 283 14.98 1.66 -3.52
CA ALA A 283 13.99 2.73 -3.57
C ALA A 283 14.56 4.12 -3.25
N GLU A 284 15.72 4.21 -2.57
CA GLU A 284 16.46 5.46 -2.36
C GLU A 284 17.08 6.02 -3.65
N ALA A 285 17.29 5.16 -4.65
CA ALA A 285 17.90 5.53 -5.94
C ALA A 285 16.85 5.86 -7.02
N LEU A 286 15.56 5.80 -6.68
CA LEU A 286 14.47 6.13 -7.60
C LEU A 286 14.43 7.63 -7.91
N SER A 287 13.94 7.99 -9.10
CA SER A 287 13.86 9.37 -9.56
C SER A 287 12.79 10.19 -8.83
N GLY A 288 11.76 9.54 -8.27
CA GLY A 288 10.52 10.19 -7.81
C GLY A 288 9.48 10.28 -8.93
N ALA A 289 8.46 11.12 -8.76
CA ALA A 289 7.43 11.35 -9.77
C ALA A 289 6.80 10.06 -10.36
N GLY A 290 6.54 9.07 -9.49
CA GLY A 290 5.93 7.80 -9.89
C GLY A 290 6.90 6.68 -10.25
N ASP A 291 8.22 6.91 -10.22
CA ASP A 291 9.21 5.84 -10.32
C ASP A 291 9.17 4.99 -9.05
N GLY A 292 8.88 3.71 -9.18
CA GLY A 292 8.59 2.82 -8.08
C GLY A 292 9.20 1.42 -8.24
N LEU A 293 9.29 0.72 -7.12
CA LEU A 293 9.61 -0.70 -7.02
C LEU A 293 8.43 -1.45 -6.41
N MET A 294 8.08 -2.60 -6.96
CA MET A 294 7.05 -3.48 -6.45
C MET A 294 7.61 -4.87 -6.19
N ARG A 295 7.30 -5.41 -5.02
CA ARG A 295 7.47 -6.82 -4.69
C ARG A 295 6.11 -7.46 -4.53
N SER A 296 5.87 -8.58 -5.20
CA SER A 296 4.62 -9.31 -5.12
C SER A 296 4.85 -10.80 -5.39
N PRO A 297 4.10 -11.69 -4.75
CA PRO A 297 4.05 -13.11 -5.11
C PRO A 297 3.72 -13.35 -6.58
N GLU A 298 2.97 -12.46 -7.22
CA GLU A 298 2.63 -12.50 -8.64
C GLU A 298 3.89 -12.44 -9.53
N TYR A 299 4.92 -11.75 -9.08
CA TYR A 299 6.23 -11.65 -9.72
C TYR A 299 7.29 -12.52 -9.04
N GLN A 300 6.88 -13.64 -8.41
CA GLN A 300 7.78 -14.56 -7.69
C GLN A 300 8.62 -13.86 -6.60
N ASN A 301 8.08 -12.79 -6.02
CA ASN A 301 8.73 -11.91 -5.05
C ASN A 301 10.03 -11.23 -5.56
N GLN A 302 10.23 -11.17 -6.87
CA GLN A 302 11.28 -10.35 -7.47
C GLN A 302 10.86 -8.88 -7.46
N LEU A 303 11.85 -7.98 -7.37
CA LEU A 303 11.61 -6.56 -7.48
C LEU A 303 11.34 -6.18 -8.94
N VAL A 304 10.16 -5.60 -9.19
CA VAL A 304 9.79 -5.04 -10.49
C VAL A 304 9.86 -3.52 -10.39
N ARG A 305 10.73 -2.89 -11.18
CA ARG A 305 10.73 -1.43 -11.33
C ARG A 305 9.68 -1.02 -12.32
N PHE A 306 8.94 0.02 -12.01
CA PHE A 306 7.85 0.52 -12.84
C PHE A 306 7.75 2.04 -12.79
N GLN A 307 7.16 2.62 -13.83
CA GLN A 307 6.61 3.96 -13.81
C GLN A 307 5.12 3.89 -13.46
N GLY A 308 4.72 4.52 -12.37
CA GLY A 308 3.33 4.59 -11.93
C GLY A 308 2.47 5.41 -12.89
N PHE A 309 1.21 5.03 -13.00
CA PHE A 309 0.23 5.79 -13.75
C PHE A 309 -0.06 7.13 -13.09
N TYR A 310 -0.16 8.15 -13.90
CA TYR A 310 -0.62 9.46 -13.51
C TYR A 310 -2.12 9.57 -13.75
N TYR A 311 -2.86 9.89 -12.71
CA TYR A 311 -4.26 10.28 -12.77
C TYR A 311 -4.34 11.71 -12.22
N GLY A 312 -4.46 12.68 -13.12
CA GLY A 312 -4.66 14.08 -12.80
C GLY A 312 -6.15 14.40 -12.86
N SER A 313 -6.66 14.98 -11.79
CA SER A 313 -7.96 15.65 -11.75
C SER A 313 -7.87 16.98 -12.47
#